data_2c0ddc9e706036f39acf7ee409858e8f
#
_entry.id   2c0ddc9e706036f39acf7ee409858e8f
#
_cell.length_a   1.000
_cell.length_b   1.000
_cell.length_c   1.000
_cell.angle_alpha   90.00
_cell.angle_beta   90.00
_cell.angle_gamma   90.00
#
_symmetry.space_group_name_H-M   'P 1'
#
loop_
_entity.id
_entity.type
_entity.pdbx_description
1 polymer ?
#
loop_
_entity_poly.entity_id
_entity_poly.type
_entity_poly.pdbx_seq_one_letter_code
_entity_poly.pdbx_strand_id
1 'polypeptide(L)'
;MTPDKFQQLVKRGHKRIPVTREVLADLDTPLSTYLKLANGRYSYLFESVHGGEKWGRYSIIGLPCRTVVRVYGERIEIHSDGELVEDLRHDDPLQWIEAFQRRHQVPEIAALPRFCGGLVGYFGYDAVRYIEAKLKDADQEDPLQTPDILLMVSDEVVVFDNLSGKLLMVVHVDASHTDAWARGQARLDELMQQLRQPVAIPGALRESRQVSEEDFVSGFTREGFEAAVQRVKEYIVEGDAMQVVLSQRLSIPYHAP
;
A
#
# COMPACT_ATOMS: atom_id res chain seq x y z
N MET A 1 -2.11 23.56 -7.69
CA MET A 1 -0.71 24.08 -7.71
C MET A 1 -0.59 25.10 -8.81
N THR A 2 0.11 26.25 -8.60
CA THR A 2 0.43 27.24 -9.65
C THR A 2 1.91 27.15 -10.04
N PRO A 3 2.30 27.57 -11.27
CA PRO A 3 3.70 27.59 -11.70
C PRO A 3 4.60 28.37 -10.73
N ASP A 4 4.14 29.54 -10.27
CA ASP A 4 4.93 30.39 -9.34
C ASP A 4 5.19 29.70 -8.02
N LYS A 5 4.18 29.01 -7.45
CA LYS A 5 4.31 28.25 -6.20
C LYS A 5 5.26 27.07 -6.39
N PHE A 6 5.20 26.40 -7.53
CA PHE A 6 6.13 25.32 -7.87
C PHE A 6 7.58 25.86 -7.88
N GLN A 7 7.84 26.95 -8.58
CA GLN A 7 9.17 27.59 -8.65
C GLN A 7 9.68 28.06 -7.27
N GLN A 8 8.78 28.54 -6.41
CA GLN A 8 9.15 28.87 -5.02
C GLN A 8 9.62 27.66 -4.23
N LEU A 9 8.97 26.49 -4.40
CA LEU A 9 9.36 25.25 -3.75
C LEU A 9 10.71 24.73 -4.26
N VAL A 10 10.94 24.81 -5.58
CA VAL A 10 12.25 24.51 -6.19
C VAL A 10 13.35 25.38 -5.58
N LYS A 11 13.13 26.69 -5.50
CA LYS A 11 14.11 27.64 -4.89
C LYS A 11 14.38 27.36 -3.41
N ARG A 12 13.43 26.74 -2.69
CA ARG A 12 13.59 26.30 -1.29
C ARG A 12 14.34 24.95 -1.17
N GLY A 13 14.75 24.36 -2.28
CA GLY A 13 15.52 23.12 -2.31
C GLY A 13 14.72 21.83 -2.26
N HIS A 14 13.38 21.91 -2.42
CA HIS A 14 12.57 20.69 -2.50
C HIS A 14 12.82 19.98 -3.83
N LYS A 15 13.23 18.71 -3.74
CA LYS A 15 13.50 17.87 -4.91
C LYS A 15 12.25 17.15 -5.43
N ARG A 16 11.33 16.79 -4.54
CA ARG A 16 10.08 16.11 -4.88
C ARG A 16 8.91 17.03 -4.61
N ILE A 17 8.19 17.42 -5.65
CA ILE A 17 7.12 18.41 -5.55
C ILE A 17 5.83 17.85 -6.16
N PRO A 18 4.69 17.89 -5.43
CA PRO A 18 3.40 17.48 -5.98
C PRO A 18 2.87 18.52 -6.97
N VAL A 19 2.56 18.08 -8.19
CA VAL A 19 1.77 18.83 -9.16
C VAL A 19 0.34 18.32 -9.07
N THR A 20 -0.65 19.22 -9.01
CA THR A 20 -2.01 18.82 -8.65
C THR A 20 -3.06 19.41 -9.55
N ARG A 21 -4.16 18.66 -9.75
CA ARG A 21 -5.36 19.11 -10.45
C ARG A 21 -6.60 18.67 -9.70
N GLU A 22 -7.50 19.60 -9.46
CA GLU A 22 -8.80 19.35 -8.86
C GLU A 22 -9.88 19.35 -9.95
N VAL A 23 -10.80 18.39 -9.89
CA VAL A 23 -11.95 18.27 -10.78
C VAL A 23 -13.18 17.86 -10.00
N LEU A 24 -14.37 18.06 -10.56
CA LEU A 24 -15.62 17.55 -10.00
C LEU A 24 -15.70 16.04 -10.21
N ALA A 25 -16.22 15.33 -9.21
CA ALA A 25 -16.34 13.87 -9.18
C ALA A 25 -17.78 13.38 -9.43
N ASP A 26 -18.64 14.23 -9.97
CA ASP A 26 -20.10 13.97 -10.09
C ASP A 26 -20.46 12.71 -10.90
N LEU A 27 -19.61 12.32 -11.83
CA LEU A 27 -19.85 11.18 -12.73
C LEU A 27 -19.02 9.94 -12.38
N ASP A 28 -18.17 10.02 -11.36
CA ASP A 28 -17.26 8.95 -10.98
C ASP A 28 -17.39 8.59 -9.50
N THR A 29 -17.22 7.30 -9.22
CA THR A 29 -17.04 6.79 -7.87
C THR A 29 -15.58 6.44 -7.62
N PRO A 30 -15.13 6.25 -6.37
CA PRO A 30 -13.79 5.75 -6.10
C PRO A 30 -13.48 4.46 -6.85
N LEU A 31 -14.43 3.51 -6.88
CA LEU A 31 -14.26 2.24 -7.59
C LEU A 31 -14.18 2.44 -9.11
N SER A 32 -15.06 3.26 -9.73
CA SER A 32 -14.99 3.50 -11.17
C SER A 32 -13.69 4.17 -11.58
N THR A 33 -13.20 5.10 -10.76
CA THR A 33 -11.90 5.77 -10.97
C THR A 33 -10.74 4.80 -10.81
N TYR A 34 -10.77 3.93 -9.80
CA TYR A 34 -9.76 2.87 -9.64
C TYR A 34 -9.68 1.99 -10.88
N LEU A 35 -10.82 1.52 -11.40
CA LEU A 35 -10.86 0.68 -12.60
C LEU A 35 -10.35 1.39 -13.86
N LYS A 36 -10.52 2.72 -13.95
CA LYS A 36 -10.03 3.52 -15.08
C LYS A 36 -8.55 3.86 -14.99
N LEU A 37 -8.03 4.19 -13.81
CA LEU A 37 -6.70 4.79 -13.63
C LEU A 37 -5.70 3.87 -12.96
N ALA A 38 -6.15 2.94 -12.11
CA ALA A 38 -5.30 2.14 -11.25
C ALA A 38 -5.28 0.64 -11.61
N ASN A 39 -5.69 0.30 -12.84
CA ASN A 39 -5.69 -1.07 -13.32
C ASN A 39 -4.25 -1.55 -13.59
N GLY A 40 -3.60 -2.07 -12.57
CA GLY A 40 -2.22 -2.58 -12.65
C GLY A 40 -1.72 -3.12 -11.32
N ARG A 41 -0.55 -3.76 -11.37
CA ARG A 41 0.12 -4.25 -10.15
C ARG A 41 0.57 -3.09 -9.29
N TYR A 42 0.64 -3.33 -7.97
CA TYR A 42 1.11 -2.33 -6.99
C TYR A 42 0.29 -1.05 -6.99
N SER A 43 -1.03 -1.19 -7.17
CA SER A 43 -2.03 -0.15 -6.96
C SER A 43 -2.85 -0.45 -5.71
N TYR A 44 -3.57 0.54 -5.20
CA TYR A 44 -4.41 0.37 -4.01
C TYR A 44 -5.61 1.29 -4.02
N LEU A 45 -6.67 0.87 -3.32
CA LEU A 45 -7.85 1.67 -3.04
C LEU A 45 -8.12 1.61 -1.53
N PHE A 46 -8.06 2.74 -0.86
CA PHE A 46 -8.45 2.90 0.53
C PHE A 46 -9.76 3.67 0.61
N GLU A 47 -10.80 2.98 1.05
CA GLU A 47 -12.10 3.57 1.29
C GLU A 47 -12.46 3.46 2.76
N SER A 48 -12.96 4.55 3.34
CA SER A 48 -13.53 4.53 4.68
C SER A 48 -15.04 4.43 4.57
N VAL A 49 -15.59 3.32 5.02
CA VAL A 49 -17.05 3.03 4.95
C VAL A 49 -17.79 3.50 6.20
N HIS A 50 -17.10 3.70 7.32
CA HIS A 50 -17.70 4.02 8.61
C HIS A 50 -17.17 5.34 9.17
N GLY A 51 -18.05 6.16 9.74
CA GLY A 51 -17.63 7.29 10.56
C GLY A 51 -18.12 8.69 10.16
N GLY A 52 -19.01 8.81 9.19
CA GLY A 52 -19.63 10.09 8.83
C GLY A 52 -18.61 11.15 8.36
N GLU A 53 -18.98 12.43 8.48
CA GLU A 53 -18.23 13.58 7.93
C GLU A 53 -16.77 13.72 8.39
N LYS A 54 -16.40 13.14 9.53
CA LYS A 54 -15.04 13.29 10.10
C LYS A 54 -14.08 12.16 9.71
N TRP A 55 -14.54 10.92 9.60
CA TRP A 55 -13.67 9.74 9.43
C TRP A 55 -13.75 9.13 8.02
N GLY A 56 -14.89 9.29 7.34
CA GLY A 56 -15.13 8.76 5.98
C GLY A 56 -14.98 9.79 4.86
N ARG A 57 -14.30 10.91 5.12
CA ARG A 57 -14.23 12.03 4.18
C ARG A 57 -13.47 11.69 2.89
N TYR A 58 -12.38 10.96 3.00
CA TYR A 58 -11.50 10.72 1.85
C TYR A 58 -11.47 9.25 1.45
N SER A 59 -11.59 9.01 0.14
CA SER A 59 -11.17 7.75 -0.48
C SER A 59 -9.90 8.01 -1.27
N ILE A 60 -8.90 7.11 -1.13
CA ILE A 60 -7.56 7.32 -1.67
C ILE A 60 -7.22 6.17 -2.62
N ILE A 61 -6.86 6.52 -3.85
CA ILE A 61 -6.45 5.61 -4.91
C ILE A 61 -4.97 5.86 -5.20
N GLY A 62 -4.13 4.86 -4.98
CA GLY A 62 -2.77 4.87 -5.50
C GLY A 62 -2.72 4.25 -6.89
N LEU A 63 -2.17 4.97 -7.84
CA LEU A 63 -1.95 4.48 -9.18
C LEU A 63 -0.81 3.44 -9.16
N PRO A 64 -0.65 2.61 -10.22
CA PRO A 64 0.40 1.59 -10.24
C PRO A 64 1.78 2.17 -9.92
N CYS A 65 2.36 1.70 -8.82
CA CYS A 65 3.66 2.18 -8.34
C CYS A 65 4.79 1.52 -9.14
N ARG A 66 5.71 2.33 -9.62
CA ARG A 66 6.87 1.87 -10.40
C ARG A 66 7.96 1.30 -9.51
N THR A 67 8.14 1.89 -8.34
CA THR A 67 9.18 1.50 -7.38
C THR A 67 8.59 0.74 -6.21
N VAL A 68 9.13 -0.44 -5.96
CA VAL A 68 8.73 -1.33 -4.86
C VAL A 68 9.97 -1.78 -4.10
N VAL A 69 9.94 -1.62 -2.79
CA VAL A 69 10.97 -2.11 -1.85
C VAL A 69 10.46 -3.39 -1.21
N ARG A 70 11.29 -4.42 -1.17
CA ARG A 70 11.03 -5.69 -0.47
C ARG A 70 12.16 -5.96 0.51
N VAL A 71 11.79 -6.42 1.69
CA VAL A 71 12.76 -6.77 2.75
C VAL A 71 12.56 -8.21 3.15
N TYR A 72 13.64 -8.97 3.18
CA TYR A 72 13.72 -10.36 3.61
C TYR A 72 14.87 -10.49 4.61
N GLY A 73 14.58 -10.49 5.90
CA GLY A 73 15.62 -10.39 6.91
C GLY A 73 16.48 -9.12 6.71
N GLU A 74 17.78 -9.31 6.53
CA GLU A 74 18.74 -8.20 6.28
C GLU A 74 18.84 -7.81 4.79
N ARG A 75 18.25 -8.59 3.89
CA ARG A 75 18.29 -8.33 2.45
C ARG A 75 17.18 -7.37 2.04
N ILE A 76 17.55 -6.35 1.30
CA ILE A 76 16.65 -5.31 0.78
C ILE A 76 16.78 -5.28 -0.74
N GLU A 77 15.65 -5.45 -1.41
CA GLU A 77 15.54 -5.38 -2.86
C GLU A 77 14.72 -4.14 -3.25
N ILE A 78 15.22 -3.38 -4.23
CA ILE A 78 14.48 -2.30 -4.86
C ILE A 78 14.19 -2.71 -6.31
N HIS A 79 12.92 -2.74 -6.66
CA HIS A 79 12.48 -2.99 -8.02
C HIS A 79 11.94 -1.68 -8.62
N SER A 80 12.26 -1.42 -9.89
CA SER A 80 11.69 -0.31 -10.66
C SER A 80 11.15 -0.85 -11.98
N ASP A 81 9.89 -0.55 -12.28
CA ASP A 81 9.18 -1.05 -13.47
C ASP A 81 9.23 -2.60 -13.60
N GLY A 82 9.29 -3.29 -12.47
CA GLY A 82 9.35 -4.75 -12.38
C GLY A 82 10.76 -5.35 -12.39
N GLU A 83 11.78 -4.57 -12.72
CA GLU A 83 13.17 -4.98 -12.76
C GLU A 83 13.88 -4.73 -11.42
N LEU A 84 14.72 -5.66 -10.98
CA LEU A 84 15.57 -5.49 -9.81
C LEU A 84 16.68 -4.47 -10.13
N VAL A 85 16.63 -3.30 -9.47
CA VAL A 85 17.60 -2.21 -9.71
C VAL A 85 18.63 -2.08 -8.59
N GLU A 86 18.31 -2.56 -7.39
CA GLU A 86 19.24 -2.56 -6.26
C GLU A 86 18.97 -3.78 -5.37
N ASP A 87 20.03 -4.46 -4.96
CA ASP A 87 20.02 -5.59 -4.02
C ASP A 87 21.13 -5.36 -3.01
N LEU A 88 20.77 -5.13 -1.77
CA LEU A 88 21.73 -4.79 -0.71
C LEU A 88 21.40 -5.52 0.60
N ARG A 89 22.36 -5.51 1.52
CA ARG A 89 22.16 -5.95 2.91
C ARG A 89 22.33 -4.78 3.86
N HIS A 90 21.51 -4.75 4.90
CA HIS A 90 21.57 -3.78 5.98
C HIS A 90 21.23 -4.44 7.31
N ASP A 91 22.04 -4.24 8.33
CA ASP A 91 21.87 -4.89 9.63
C ASP A 91 20.59 -4.41 10.35
N ASP A 92 20.14 -3.19 10.05
CA ASP A 92 18.89 -2.61 10.55
C ASP A 92 18.02 -2.12 9.37
N PRO A 93 17.15 -2.99 8.82
CA PRO A 93 16.25 -2.65 7.72
C PRO A 93 15.27 -1.52 8.04
N LEU A 94 14.86 -1.37 9.31
CA LEU A 94 13.93 -0.30 9.70
C LEU A 94 14.62 1.06 9.63
N GLN A 95 15.86 1.18 10.09
CA GLN A 95 16.67 2.39 9.95
C GLN A 95 16.90 2.73 8.47
N TRP A 96 17.17 1.71 7.65
CA TRP A 96 17.31 1.92 6.21
C TRP A 96 16.02 2.45 5.58
N ILE A 97 14.85 1.88 5.94
CA ILE A 97 13.54 2.35 5.46
C ILE A 97 13.30 3.80 5.87
N GLU A 98 13.63 4.19 7.11
CA GLU A 98 13.53 5.57 7.56
C GLU A 98 14.39 6.52 6.69
N ALA A 99 15.64 6.14 6.41
CA ALA A 99 16.52 6.90 5.54
C ALA A 99 16.00 6.96 4.09
N PHE A 100 15.41 5.86 3.59
CA PHE A 100 14.76 5.80 2.29
C PHE A 100 13.54 6.73 2.23
N GLN A 101 12.69 6.71 3.26
CA GLN A 101 11.53 7.59 3.36
C GLN A 101 11.92 9.07 3.35
N ARG A 102 13.00 9.44 4.04
CA ARG A 102 13.50 10.83 4.05
C ARG A 102 13.88 11.33 2.65
N ARG A 103 14.35 10.46 1.76
CA ARG A 103 14.63 10.81 0.36
C ARG A 103 13.38 11.12 -0.47
N HIS A 104 12.22 10.62 -0.02
CA HIS A 104 10.93 10.79 -0.69
C HIS A 104 10.02 11.83 -0.02
N GLN A 105 10.56 12.63 0.90
CA GLN A 105 9.80 13.70 1.56
C GLN A 105 9.34 14.75 0.55
N VAL A 106 8.11 15.21 0.74
CA VAL A 106 7.48 16.27 -0.03
C VAL A 106 7.22 17.49 0.85
N PRO A 107 7.15 18.71 0.28
CA PRO A 107 6.81 19.90 1.05
C PRO A 107 5.40 19.81 1.62
N GLU A 108 5.21 20.30 2.83
CA GLU A 108 3.86 20.50 3.38
C GLU A 108 3.15 21.62 2.64
N ILE A 109 1.97 21.31 2.12
CA ILE A 109 1.11 22.24 1.37
C ILE A 109 -0.28 22.21 2.01
N ALA A 110 -0.66 23.26 2.71
CA ALA A 110 -1.89 23.33 3.48
C ALA A 110 -3.19 23.02 2.68
N ALA A 111 -3.15 23.20 1.35
CA ALA A 111 -4.28 22.90 0.48
C ALA A 111 -4.40 21.42 0.09
N LEU A 112 -3.42 20.58 0.44
CA LEU A 112 -3.44 19.15 0.13
C LEU A 112 -3.96 18.33 1.31
N PRO A 113 -4.59 17.18 1.03
CA PRO A 113 -4.90 16.21 2.05
C PRO A 113 -3.63 15.78 2.79
N ARG A 114 -3.80 15.33 4.04
CA ARG A 114 -2.68 14.88 4.89
C ARG A 114 -1.87 13.76 4.23
N PHE A 115 -2.54 12.90 3.48
CA PHE A 115 -1.88 11.89 2.65
C PHE A 115 -2.09 12.23 1.16
N CYS A 116 -1.00 12.46 0.46
CA CYS A 116 -0.98 12.74 -0.97
C CYS A 116 0.14 12.00 -1.70
N GLY A 117 0.68 10.93 -1.11
CA GLY A 117 1.75 10.08 -1.61
C GLY A 117 2.74 9.72 -0.52
N GLY A 118 3.69 8.86 -0.82
CA GLY A 118 4.68 8.37 0.15
C GLY A 118 4.90 6.87 0.00
N LEU A 119 5.21 6.19 1.12
CA LEU A 119 5.37 4.74 1.15
C LEU A 119 4.06 4.09 1.60
N VAL A 120 3.59 3.12 0.82
CA VAL A 120 2.37 2.36 1.07
C VAL A 120 2.67 0.87 0.94
N GLY A 121 2.21 0.07 1.89
CA GLY A 121 2.46 -1.36 1.87
C GLY A 121 2.19 -2.00 3.22
N TYR A 122 2.95 -3.01 3.56
CA TYR A 122 2.79 -3.70 4.83
C TYR A 122 4.13 -3.94 5.53
N PHE A 123 4.05 -3.99 6.84
CA PHE A 123 5.02 -4.62 7.73
C PHE A 123 4.36 -5.91 8.20
N GLY A 124 4.94 -7.06 7.84
CA GLY A 124 4.44 -8.37 8.25
C GLY A 124 4.59 -8.57 9.76
N TYR A 125 3.94 -9.61 10.28
CA TYR A 125 4.03 -9.94 11.70
C TYR A 125 5.48 -10.18 12.15
N ASP A 126 6.26 -10.83 11.31
CA ASP A 126 7.67 -11.15 11.58
C ASP A 126 8.60 -9.94 11.60
N ALA A 127 8.14 -8.75 11.15
CA ALA A 127 8.89 -7.51 11.30
C ALA A 127 9.19 -7.16 12.78
N VAL A 128 8.47 -7.75 13.75
CA VAL A 128 8.78 -7.65 15.18
C VAL A 128 10.20 -8.14 15.50
N ARG A 129 10.75 -9.06 14.72
CA ARG A 129 12.11 -9.62 14.90
C ARG A 129 13.22 -8.59 14.69
N TYR A 130 12.94 -7.52 13.94
CA TYR A 130 13.88 -6.40 13.78
C TYR A 130 13.97 -5.54 15.03
N ILE A 131 12.96 -5.60 15.92
CA ILE A 131 12.85 -4.79 17.13
C ILE A 131 13.23 -5.61 18.36
N GLU A 132 12.69 -6.83 18.46
CA GLU A 132 12.84 -7.72 19.62
C GLU A 132 13.97 -8.74 19.42
N ALA A 133 15.14 -8.45 19.97
CA ALA A 133 16.34 -9.28 19.82
C ALA A 133 16.11 -10.76 20.26
N LYS A 134 15.23 -11.00 21.24
CA LYS A 134 14.89 -12.36 21.71
C LYS A 134 14.21 -13.23 20.64
N LEU A 135 13.59 -12.60 19.64
CA LEU A 135 12.86 -13.28 18.57
C LEU A 135 13.71 -13.43 17.29
N LYS A 136 14.90 -12.84 17.24
CA LYS A 136 15.73 -12.79 16.03
C LYS A 136 16.07 -14.19 15.51
N ASP A 137 16.40 -15.13 16.41
CA ASP A 137 16.86 -16.47 16.06
C ASP A 137 15.77 -17.55 16.17
N ALA A 138 14.49 -17.13 16.28
CA ALA A 138 13.39 -18.08 16.31
C ALA A 138 13.28 -18.79 14.96
N ASP A 139 13.66 -20.06 14.92
CA ASP A 139 13.55 -20.91 13.73
C ASP A 139 12.08 -21.24 13.46
N GLN A 140 11.52 -20.59 12.44
CA GLN A 140 10.16 -20.87 11.99
C GLN A 140 10.17 -21.06 10.48
N GLU A 141 9.49 -22.12 10.05
CA GLU A 141 9.28 -22.35 8.62
C GLU A 141 8.52 -21.19 7.99
N ASP A 142 9.06 -20.61 6.92
CA ASP A 142 8.37 -19.65 6.06
C ASP A 142 7.94 -20.32 4.74
N PRO A 143 6.81 -21.02 4.70
CA PRO A 143 6.35 -21.70 3.51
C PRO A 143 5.81 -20.75 2.43
N LEU A 144 5.54 -19.50 2.75
CA LEU A 144 5.03 -18.51 1.80
C LEU A 144 6.13 -17.73 1.10
N GLN A 145 7.30 -17.62 1.74
CA GLN A 145 8.45 -16.85 1.25
C GLN A 145 8.08 -15.44 0.80
N THR A 146 7.17 -14.83 1.55
CA THR A 146 6.76 -13.43 1.30
C THR A 146 7.74 -12.48 1.95
N PRO A 147 7.92 -11.25 1.42
CA PRO A 147 8.72 -10.25 2.09
C PRO A 147 8.20 -9.97 3.51
N ASP A 148 9.10 -9.79 4.47
CA ASP A 148 8.75 -9.32 5.81
C ASP A 148 8.15 -7.90 5.74
N ILE A 149 8.67 -7.09 4.81
CA ILE A 149 8.16 -5.74 4.54
C ILE A 149 8.10 -5.55 3.03
N LEU A 150 6.96 -5.05 2.54
CA LEU A 150 6.80 -4.61 1.17
C LEU A 150 6.27 -3.18 1.16
N LEU A 151 7.00 -2.27 0.52
CA LEU A 151 6.62 -0.86 0.43
C LEU A 151 6.65 -0.41 -1.03
N MET A 152 5.56 0.19 -1.46
CA MET A 152 5.40 0.83 -2.76
C MET A 152 5.68 2.33 -2.62
N VAL A 153 6.43 2.90 -3.53
CA VAL A 153 6.62 4.35 -3.63
C VAL A 153 5.45 4.93 -4.41
N SER A 154 4.50 5.51 -3.70
CA SER A 154 3.28 6.06 -4.29
C SER A 154 3.52 7.50 -4.77
N ASP A 155 3.85 7.62 -6.05
CA ASP A 155 4.14 8.90 -6.72
C ASP A 155 2.91 9.55 -7.32
N GLU A 156 1.89 8.77 -7.65
CA GLU A 156 0.66 9.23 -8.26
C GLU A 156 -0.52 8.77 -7.41
N VAL A 157 -1.33 9.73 -6.96
CA VAL A 157 -2.47 9.49 -6.07
C VAL A 157 -3.68 10.26 -6.56
N VAL A 158 -4.83 9.63 -6.46
CA VAL A 158 -6.12 10.30 -6.67
C VAL A 158 -6.89 10.25 -5.36
N VAL A 159 -7.31 11.41 -4.89
CA VAL A 159 -8.04 11.56 -3.63
C VAL A 159 -9.44 12.06 -3.92
N PHE A 160 -10.45 11.28 -3.50
CA PHE A 160 -11.82 11.73 -3.45
C PHE A 160 -12.08 12.45 -2.14
N ASP A 161 -12.59 13.66 -2.19
CA ASP A 161 -13.23 14.32 -1.06
C ASP A 161 -14.74 14.07 -1.15
N ASN A 162 -15.20 13.05 -0.47
CA ASN A 162 -16.60 12.62 -0.47
C ASN A 162 -17.55 13.71 0.09
N LEU A 163 -17.02 14.64 0.90
CA LEU A 163 -17.81 15.73 1.46
C LEU A 163 -18.05 16.85 0.43
N SER A 164 -17.03 17.18 -0.36
CA SER A 164 -17.10 18.29 -1.33
C SER A 164 -17.45 17.83 -2.75
N GLY A 165 -17.55 16.51 -3.01
CA GLY A 165 -17.77 15.95 -4.35
C GLY A 165 -16.63 16.25 -5.32
N LYS A 166 -15.41 16.35 -4.82
CA LYS A 166 -14.23 16.70 -5.61
C LYS A 166 -13.23 15.56 -5.67
N LEU A 167 -12.52 15.52 -6.77
CA LEU A 167 -11.43 14.59 -7.02
C LEU A 167 -10.14 15.40 -7.21
N LEU A 168 -9.12 15.10 -6.42
CA LEU A 168 -7.81 15.69 -6.49
C LEU A 168 -6.81 14.68 -7.07
N MET A 169 -6.25 14.98 -8.22
CA MET A 169 -5.12 14.23 -8.79
C MET A 169 -3.81 14.84 -8.32
N VAL A 170 -2.89 14.00 -7.87
CA VAL A 170 -1.56 14.39 -7.39
C VAL A 170 -0.52 13.57 -8.13
N VAL A 171 0.43 14.25 -8.75
CA VAL A 171 1.59 13.65 -9.44
C VAL A 171 2.85 14.26 -8.84
N HIS A 172 3.71 13.44 -8.25
CA HIS A 172 5.00 13.89 -7.73
C HIS A 172 6.03 13.94 -8.86
N VAL A 173 6.70 15.07 -8.99
CA VAL A 173 7.77 15.24 -9.98
C VAL A 173 9.11 15.50 -9.33
N ASP A 174 10.17 15.03 -9.97
CA ASP A 174 11.54 15.34 -9.57
C ASP A 174 11.92 16.72 -10.12
N ALA A 175 12.00 17.69 -9.21
CA ALA A 175 12.30 19.09 -9.51
C ALA A 175 13.76 19.34 -9.94
N SER A 176 14.63 18.33 -9.94
CA SER A 176 15.98 18.43 -10.51
C SER A 176 15.96 18.54 -12.04
N HIS A 177 14.86 18.12 -12.68
CA HIS A 177 14.66 18.26 -14.12
C HIS A 177 14.07 19.63 -14.47
N THR A 178 14.62 20.30 -15.48
CA THR A 178 14.18 21.63 -15.92
C THR A 178 12.75 21.66 -16.45
N ASP A 179 12.26 20.54 -16.98
CA ASP A 179 10.93 20.31 -17.53
C ASP A 179 9.94 19.66 -16.55
N ALA A 180 10.32 19.54 -15.27
CA ALA A 180 9.54 18.82 -14.26
C ALA A 180 8.08 19.29 -14.19
N TRP A 181 7.84 20.61 -14.20
CA TRP A 181 6.49 21.16 -14.22
C TRP A 181 5.69 20.73 -15.44
N ALA A 182 6.29 20.86 -16.63
CA ALA A 182 5.62 20.51 -17.88
C ALA A 182 5.29 19.00 -17.93
N ARG A 183 6.21 18.15 -17.48
CA ARG A 183 5.98 16.68 -17.36
C ARG A 183 4.84 16.35 -16.40
N GLY A 184 4.79 17.01 -15.24
CA GLY A 184 3.70 16.83 -14.29
C GLY A 184 2.34 17.26 -14.87
N GLN A 185 2.28 18.36 -15.61
CA GLN A 185 1.05 18.80 -16.28
C GLN A 185 0.63 17.84 -17.39
N ALA A 186 1.56 17.39 -18.22
CA ALA A 186 1.29 16.40 -19.28
C ALA A 186 0.73 15.10 -18.67
N ARG A 187 1.30 14.64 -17.57
CA ARG A 187 0.80 13.44 -16.88
C ARG A 187 -0.61 13.63 -16.32
N LEU A 188 -0.91 14.79 -15.75
CA LEU A 188 -2.26 15.12 -15.30
C LEU A 188 -3.26 15.17 -16.47
N ASP A 189 -2.84 15.64 -17.66
CA ASP A 189 -3.68 15.63 -18.87
C ASP A 189 -3.98 14.22 -19.35
N GLU A 190 -2.99 13.31 -19.31
CA GLU A 190 -3.17 11.90 -19.62
C GLU A 190 -4.18 11.24 -18.66
N LEU A 191 -4.02 11.46 -17.34
CA LEU A 191 -4.93 10.95 -16.33
C LEU A 191 -6.36 11.46 -16.54
N MET A 192 -6.52 12.72 -16.89
CA MET A 192 -7.81 13.31 -17.24
C MET A 192 -8.44 12.65 -18.47
N GLN A 193 -7.64 12.36 -19.49
CA GLN A 193 -8.12 11.65 -20.68
C GLN A 193 -8.55 10.23 -20.34
N GLN A 194 -7.78 9.51 -19.53
CA GLN A 194 -8.13 8.16 -19.08
C GLN A 194 -9.41 8.17 -18.22
N LEU A 195 -9.57 9.15 -17.32
CA LEU A 195 -10.76 9.28 -16.48
C LEU A 195 -12.04 9.44 -17.31
N ARG A 196 -11.97 10.10 -18.46
CA ARG A 196 -13.11 10.30 -19.39
C ARG A 196 -13.49 9.06 -20.18
N GLN A 197 -12.65 8.02 -20.18
CA GLN A 197 -12.98 6.77 -20.87
C GLN A 197 -14.10 6.01 -20.14
N PRO A 198 -14.92 5.24 -20.86
CA PRO A 198 -15.87 4.35 -20.22
C PRO A 198 -15.16 3.29 -19.39
N VAL A 199 -15.79 2.89 -18.27
CA VAL A 199 -15.27 1.79 -17.46
C VAL A 199 -15.42 0.49 -18.24
N ALA A 200 -14.32 -0.23 -18.42
CA ALA A 200 -14.38 -1.61 -18.84
C ALA A 200 -14.88 -2.45 -17.65
N ILE A 201 -16.18 -2.74 -17.64
CA ILE A 201 -16.76 -3.62 -16.61
C ILE A 201 -16.18 -5.03 -16.88
N PRO A 202 -15.50 -5.64 -15.89
CA PRO A 202 -15.09 -7.03 -16.02
C PRO A 202 -16.33 -7.87 -16.39
N GLY A 203 -16.19 -8.76 -17.37
CA GLY A 203 -17.30 -9.63 -17.79
C GLY A 203 -17.89 -10.37 -16.58
N ALA A 204 -19.14 -10.82 -16.70
CA ALA A 204 -19.81 -11.57 -15.64
C ALA A 204 -18.85 -12.67 -15.11
N LEU A 205 -18.76 -12.77 -13.80
CA LEU A 205 -17.98 -13.83 -13.15
C LEU A 205 -18.39 -15.16 -13.81
N ARG A 206 -17.42 -15.87 -14.40
CA ARG A 206 -17.63 -17.24 -14.83
C ARG A 206 -18.20 -17.99 -13.64
N GLU A 207 -19.09 -18.96 -13.92
CA GLU A 207 -19.66 -19.80 -12.87
C GLU A 207 -18.55 -20.23 -11.92
N SER A 208 -18.60 -19.70 -10.71
CA SER A 208 -17.63 -20.04 -9.68
C SER A 208 -17.99 -21.44 -9.18
N ARG A 209 -17.00 -22.35 -9.15
CA ARG A 209 -17.16 -23.60 -8.41
C ARG A 209 -17.64 -23.27 -7.00
N GLN A 210 -18.68 -23.92 -6.55
CA GLN A 210 -19.14 -23.78 -5.17
C GLN A 210 -18.04 -24.34 -4.25
N VAL A 211 -17.54 -23.52 -3.35
CA VAL A 211 -16.51 -23.89 -2.38
C VAL A 211 -17.19 -24.55 -1.19
N SER A 212 -16.71 -25.72 -0.79
CA SER A 212 -17.16 -26.47 0.40
C SER A 212 -16.07 -26.49 1.48
N GLU A 213 -16.44 -26.90 2.69
CA GLU A 213 -15.47 -27.06 3.79
C GLU A 213 -14.36 -28.06 3.46
N GLU A 214 -14.64 -29.07 2.65
CA GLU A 214 -13.70 -30.11 2.22
C GLU A 214 -12.60 -29.60 1.28
N ASP A 215 -12.80 -28.42 0.68
CA ASP A 215 -11.82 -27.80 -0.21
C ASP A 215 -10.66 -27.14 0.57
N PHE A 216 -10.82 -26.96 1.87
CA PHE A 216 -9.82 -26.30 2.70
C PHE A 216 -8.84 -27.29 3.33
N VAL A 217 -7.55 -26.96 3.22
CA VAL A 217 -6.48 -27.68 3.93
C VAL A 217 -6.10 -26.86 5.15
N SER A 218 -6.29 -27.46 6.35
CA SER A 218 -5.93 -26.83 7.62
C SER A 218 -4.50 -27.16 8.03
N GLY A 219 -3.80 -26.17 8.60
CA GLY A 219 -2.51 -26.39 9.26
C GLY A 219 -2.60 -27.09 10.63
N PHE A 220 -3.83 -27.23 11.17
CA PHE A 220 -4.13 -27.99 12.38
C PHE A 220 -5.12 -29.10 12.09
N THR A 221 -4.96 -30.26 12.77
CA THR A 221 -6.10 -31.16 12.94
C THR A 221 -7.01 -30.61 14.05
N ARG A 222 -8.24 -31.05 14.10
CA ARG A 222 -9.19 -30.67 15.16
C ARG A 222 -8.63 -31.02 16.55
N GLU A 223 -8.16 -32.25 16.71
CA GLU A 223 -7.59 -32.74 17.95
C GLU A 223 -6.34 -31.97 18.36
N GLY A 224 -5.48 -31.62 17.39
CA GLY A 224 -4.30 -30.79 17.62
C GLY A 224 -4.65 -29.38 18.10
N PHE A 225 -5.68 -28.77 17.52
CA PHE A 225 -6.16 -27.44 17.94
C PHE A 225 -6.75 -27.47 19.35
N GLU A 226 -7.60 -28.49 19.64
CA GLU A 226 -8.20 -28.69 20.98
C GLU A 226 -7.12 -28.92 22.04
N ALA A 227 -6.08 -29.74 21.75
CA ALA A 227 -4.94 -29.93 22.64
C ALA A 227 -4.15 -28.65 22.89
N ALA A 228 -3.94 -27.81 21.83
CA ALA A 228 -3.29 -26.53 22.00
C ALA A 228 -4.09 -25.56 22.87
N VAL A 229 -5.44 -25.57 22.77
CA VAL A 229 -6.31 -24.79 23.67
C VAL A 229 -6.11 -25.21 25.11
N GLN A 230 -6.04 -26.51 25.41
CA GLN A 230 -5.81 -26.99 26.79
C GLN A 230 -4.43 -26.55 27.31
N ARG A 231 -3.39 -26.64 26.47
CA ARG A 231 -2.05 -26.17 26.84
C ARG A 231 -2.00 -24.69 27.15
N VAL A 232 -2.71 -23.87 26.36
CA VAL A 232 -2.82 -22.42 26.58
C VAL A 232 -3.52 -22.11 27.90
N LYS A 233 -4.55 -22.89 28.27
CA LYS A 233 -5.23 -22.73 29.56
C LYS A 233 -4.27 -23.01 30.72
N GLU A 234 -3.36 -23.98 30.59
CA GLU A 234 -2.32 -24.23 31.59
C GLU A 234 -1.39 -23.01 31.74
N TYR A 235 -0.88 -22.42 30.64
CA TYR A 235 -0.05 -21.22 30.68
C TYR A 235 -0.74 -20.02 31.37
N ILE A 236 -2.05 -19.87 31.16
CA ILE A 236 -2.82 -18.80 31.83
C ILE A 236 -2.92 -19.06 33.33
N VAL A 237 -3.15 -20.32 33.76
CA VAL A 237 -3.23 -20.67 35.17
C VAL A 237 -1.87 -20.54 35.87
N GLU A 238 -0.79 -20.87 35.18
CA GLU A 238 0.59 -20.75 35.68
C GLU A 238 1.08 -19.30 35.73
N GLY A 239 0.34 -18.36 35.08
CA GLY A 239 0.67 -16.94 35.05
C GLY A 239 1.67 -16.53 33.95
N ASP A 240 1.97 -17.44 33.03
CA ASP A 240 2.87 -17.16 31.89
C ASP A 240 2.25 -16.21 30.88
N ALA A 241 0.92 -16.23 30.74
CA ALA A 241 0.16 -15.36 29.85
C ALA A 241 -1.19 -14.98 30.46
N MET A 242 -1.66 -13.78 30.18
CA MET A 242 -3.00 -13.32 30.58
C MET A 242 -4.08 -13.69 29.55
N GLN A 243 -3.72 -13.68 28.29
CA GLN A 243 -4.59 -13.98 27.15
C GLN A 243 -3.77 -14.55 26.01
N VAL A 244 -4.28 -15.57 25.34
CA VAL A 244 -3.69 -16.13 24.14
C VAL A 244 -4.78 -16.32 23.09
N VAL A 245 -4.52 -15.91 21.86
CA VAL A 245 -5.37 -16.17 20.71
C VAL A 245 -4.68 -17.19 19.82
N LEU A 246 -5.25 -18.38 19.70
CA LEU A 246 -4.80 -19.40 18.77
C LEU A 246 -5.35 -19.07 17.37
N SER A 247 -4.52 -19.29 16.36
CA SER A 247 -4.94 -19.18 14.97
C SER A 247 -4.58 -20.43 14.19
N GLN A 248 -5.31 -20.68 13.13
CA GLN A 248 -4.97 -21.71 12.16
C GLN A 248 -4.97 -21.12 10.75
N ARG A 249 -4.10 -21.64 9.88
CA ARG A 249 -4.09 -21.30 8.48
C ARG A 249 -4.92 -22.31 7.70
N LEU A 250 -5.87 -21.79 6.93
CA LEU A 250 -6.63 -22.56 5.95
C LEU A 250 -6.11 -22.20 4.55
N SER A 251 -5.84 -23.22 3.75
CA SER A 251 -5.38 -23.06 2.38
C SER A 251 -6.38 -23.65 1.41
N ILE A 252 -6.61 -22.96 0.29
CA ILE A 252 -7.49 -23.39 -0.79
C ILE A 252 -6.83 -23.04 -2.12
N PRO A 253 -6.94 -23.88 -3.17
CA PRO A 253 -6.52 -23.51 -4.51
C PRO A 253 -7.31 -22.30 -5.03
N TYR A 254 -6.60 -21.29 -5.51
CA TYR A 254 -7.18 -20.07 -6.07
C TYR A 254 -6.90 -20.01 -7.57
N HIS A 255 -7.94 -19.92 -8.39
CA HIS A 255 -7.87 -19.94 -9.86
C HIS A 255 -8.45 -18.68 -10.52
N ALA A 256 -8.81 -17.68 -9.74
CA ALA A 256 -9.26 -16.41 -10.32
C ALA A 256 -8.08 -15.66 -10.96
N PRO A 257 -8.34 -14.88 -12.04
CA PRO A 257 -7.30 -14.11 -12.73
C PRO A 257 -6.72 -12.99 -11.89
#